data_138798a3e64776500d8e115b1992ab48
#
_entry.id   138798a3e64776500d8e115b1992ab48
#
_cell.length_a   1.000
_cell.length_b   1.000
_cell.length_c   1.000
_cell.angle_alpha   90.00
_cell.angle_beta   90.00
_cell.angle_gamma   90.00
#
_symmetry.space_group_name_H-M   'P 1'
#
loop_
_entity.id
_entity.type
_entity.pdbx_description
1 polymer ?
#
loop_
_entity_poly.entity_id
_entity_poly.type
_entity_poly.pdbx_seq_one_letter_code
_entity_poly.pdbx_strand_id
1 'polypeptide(L)'
;MIIKLADIRIAVNNLYPYIEKYCEGYICHDRRVDFTVDVSEADIARERMLSERSRAAECHAAALDCANAANCAEPAPSDGYLETLAVYRAIAERLPEYDTVLFHGSVISVDGEGYIFTAKSGTGKSTHTRLWREYFGDRAVMINDDKPLLRIEDGRVIAYGTPWNGKHRLSTDTSVPLRGLCVLGRAERNSIFPAARRDVYPLLLQQTYRPHSPAALARTLSLVDRMADSVPLWSLCCNMEPQAAITAYLGMRQTIWARNTAERKQK
;
A
#
# COMPACT_ATOMS: atom_id res chain seq x y z
N MET A 1 22.67 8.57 1.14
CA MET A 1 22.26 7.71 2.28
C MET A 1 21.94 6.29 1.81
N ILE A 2 21.89 5.32 2.73
CA ILE A 2 21.42 3.95 2.40
C ILE A 2 20.16 3.71 3.22
N ILE A 3 19.09 3.26 2.59
CA ILE A 3 17.85 2.83 3.26
C ILE A 3 17.62 1.35 3.03
N LYS A 4 16.94 0.69 3.99
CA LYS A 4 16.54 -0.72 3.86
C LYS A 4 15.02 -0.81 3.79
N LEU A 5 14.50 -1.32 2.68
CA LEU A 5 13.08 -1.52 2.44
C LEU A 5 12.86 -2.96 1.95
N ALA A 6 11.96 -3.70 2.58
CA ALA A 6 11.69 -5.09 2.23
C ALA A 6 12.99 -5.91 2.10
N ASP A 7 13.91 -5.75 3.06
CA ASP A 7 15.25 -6.34 3.12
C ASP A 7 16.19 -6.00 1.94
N ILE A 8 15.81 -5.04 1.09
CA ILE A 8 16.60 -4.52 -0.02
C ILE A 8 17.34 -3.27 0.47
N ARG A 9 18.65 -3.20 0.27
CA ARG A 9 19.50 -2.07 0.63
C ARG A 9 19.68 -1.17 -0.57
N ILE A 10 19.17 0.05 -0.47
CA ILE A 10 19.07 0.99 -1.57
C ILE A 10 19.94 2.20 -1.24
N ALA A 11 20.97 2.45 -2.04
CA ALA A 11 21.70 3.71 -1.97
C ALA A 11 20.87 4.80 -2.66
N VAL A 12 20.67 5.92 -1.98
CA VAL A 12 19.93 7.07 -2.51
C VAL A 12 20.89 8.26 -2.58
N ASN A 13 21.14 8.73 -3.79
CA ASN A 13 21.88 9.96 -4.05
C ASN A 13 20.86 11.10 -4.17
N ASN A 14 20.64 11.80 -3.06
CA ASN A 14 19.65 12.86 -2.90
C ASN A 14 20.27 14.25 -3.13
N LEU A 15 19.45 15.20 -3.55
CA LEU A 15 19.80 16.61 -3.73
C LEU A 15 19.46 17.45 -2.48
N TYR A 16 18.41 17.06 -1.74
CA TYR A 16 17.91 17.79 -0.58
C TYR A 16 18.01 16.95 0.70
N PRO A 17 18.37 17.54 1.85
CA PRO A 17 18.45 16.81 3.13
C PRO A 17 17.09 16.39 3.68
N TYR A 18 15.99 16.86 3.10
CA TYR A 18 14.64 16.57 3.55
C TYR A 18 14.33 15.07 3.57
N ILE A 19 14.80 14.32 2.55
CA ILE A 19 14.54 12.88 2.43
C ILE A 19 15.24 12.07 3.53
N GLU A 20 16.37 12.52 4.05
CA GLU A 20 17.07 11.84 5.14
C GLU A 20 16.21 11.81 6.40
N LYS A 21 15.61 12.95 6.75
CA LYS A 21 14.63 13.04 7.84
C LYS A 21 13.36 12.26 7.54
N TYR A 22 12.91 12.27 6.27
CA TYR A 22 11.72 11.56 5.85
C TYR A 22 11.85 10.05 5.98
N CYS A 23 13.05 9.50 5.74
CA CYS A 23 13.39 8.09 5.79
C CYS A 23 14.12 7.68 7.09
N GLU A 24 14.19 8.53 8.12
CA GLU A 24 15.00 8.33 9.33
C GLU A 24 14.86 6.92 9.93
N GLY A 25 13.64 6.41 10.07
CA GLY A 25 13.37 5.06 10.62
C GLY A 25 13.76 3.90 9.70
N TYR A 26 14.22 4.17 8.48
CA TYR A 26 14.57 3.16 7.47
C TYR A 26 16.04 3.26 7.04
N ILE A 27 16.83 4.18 7.64
CA ILE A 27 18.25 4.34 7.33
C ILE A 27 19.02 3.11 7.81
N CYS A 28 19.86 2.59 6.93
CA CYS A 28 20.71 1.43 7.19
C CYS A 28 22.18 1.83 7.14
N HIS A 29 22.97 1.38 8.09
CA HIS A 29 24.42 1.63 8.16
C HIS A 29 25.26 0.50 7.57
N ASP A 30 24.61 -0.49 6.94
CA ASP A 30 25.30 -1.55 6.19
C ASP A 30 25.97 -0.96 4.94
N ARG A 31 27.19 -1.46 4.62
CA ARG A 31 27.92 -1.03 3.41
C ARG A 31 27.48 -1.76 2.15
N ARG A 32 26.73 -2.84 2.27
CA ARG A 32 26.21 -3.57 1.13
C ARG A 32 25.05 -2.78 0.50
N VAL A 33 25.06 -2.66 -0.81
CA VAL A 33 24.03 -2.00 -1.60
C VAL A 33 23.54 -2.99 -2.66
N ASP A 34 22.23 -3.19 -2.74
CA ASP A 34 21.61 -4.06 -3.75
C ASP A 34 21.40 -3.28 -5.06
N PHE A 35 21.01 -1.99 -4.97
CA PHE A 35 21.01 -1.05 -6.10
C PHE A 35 21.05 0.40 -5.64
N THR A 36 21.34 1.29 -6.59
CA THR A 36 21.42 2.75 -6.37
C THR A 36 20.28 3.44 -7.10
N VAL A 37 19.76 4.50 -6.50
CA VAL A 37 18.79 5.43 -7.06
C VAL A 37 19.42 6.81 -7.10
N ASP A 38 19.47 7.39 -8.30
CA ASP A 38 19.89 8.75 -8.56
C ASP A 38 18.64 9.57 -8.92
N VAL A 39 18.48 10.74 -8.30
CA VAL A 39 17.40 11.67 -8.60
C VAL A 39 17.99 12.98 -9.13
N SER A 40 17.42 13.46 -10.22
CA SER A 40 17.80 14.71 -10.87
C SER A 40 16.75 15.80 -10.64
N GLU A 41 17.14 17.06 -10.90
CA GLU A 41 16.19 18.18 -10.91
C GLU A 41 15.06 17.99 -11.93
N ALA A 42 15.33 17.27 -13.04
CA ALA A 42 14.31 16.94 -14.03
C ALA A 42 13.25 15.98 -13.48
N ASP A 43 13.64 15.05 -12.60
CA ASP A 43 12.70 14.15 -11.94
C ASP A 43 11.82 14.91 -10.94
N ILE A 44 12.39 15.84 -10.18
CA ILE A 44 11.66 16.73 -9.28
C ILE A 44 10.67 17.62 -10.07
N ALA A 45 11.10 18.18 -11.19
CA ALA A 45 10.21 18.97 -12.06
C ALA A 45 9.04 18.12 -12.60
N ARG A 46 9.29 16.86 -12.93
CA ARG A 46 8.24 15.91 -13.34
C ARG A 46 7.23 15.67 -12.20
N GLU A 47 7.70 15.46 -10.98
CA GLU A 47 6.82 15.28 -9.81
C GLU A 47 6.01 16.54 -9.52
N ARG A 48 6.58 17.74 -9.73
CA ARG A 48 5.84 19.00 -9.62
C ARG A 48 4.68 19.05 -10.60
N MET A 49 4.93 18.74 -11.88
CA MET A 49 3.89 18.72 -12.91
C MET A 49 2.77 17.68 -12.58
N LEU A 50 3.14 16.50 -12.07
CA LEU A 50 2.18 15.48 -11.67
C LEU A 50 1.34 15.94 -10.47
N SER A 51 1.96 16.58 -9.48
CA SER A 51 1.27 17.14 -8.32
C SER A 51 0.30 18.26 -8.71
N GLU A 52 0.71 19.16 -9.60
CA GLU A 52 -0.16 20.23 -10.10
C GLU A 52 -1.38 19.67 -10.85
N ARG A 53 -1.17 18.67 -11.71
CA ARG A 53 -2.26 17.98 -12.42
C ARG A 53 -3.23 17.31 -11.47
N SER A 54 -2.72 16.60 -10.45
CA SER A 54 -3.56 15.95 -9.43
C SER A 54 -4.41 16.97 -8.67
N ARG A 55 -3.79 18.06 -8.22
CA ARG A 55 -4.49 19.15 -7.51
C ARG A 55 -5.54 19.82 -8.39
N ALA A 56 -5.23 20.08 -9.65
CA ALA A 56 -6.21 20.66 -10.59
C ALA A 56 -7.42 19.74 -10.81
N ALA A 57 -7.18 18.42 -10.91
CA ALA A 57 -8.25 17.43 -11.02
C ALA A 57 -9.10 17.33 -9.74
N GLU A 58 -8.47 17.39 -8.56
CA GLU A 58 -9.16 17.39 -7.27
C GLU A 58 -10.00 18.67 -7.07
N CYS A 59 -9.44 19.84 -7.43
CA CYS A 59 -10.17 21.10 -7.39
C CYS A 59 -11.35 21.11 -8.37
N HIS A 60 -11.21 20.54 -9.56
CA HIS A 60 -12.30 20.43 -10.52
C HIS A 60 -13.42 19.50 -10.00
N ALA A 61 -13.05 18.36 -9.41
CA ALA A 61 -14.01 17.45 -8.80
C ALA A 61 -14.71 18.07 -7.60
N ALA A 62 -13.99 18.83 -6.75
CA ALA A 62 -14.55 19.53 -5.61
C ALA A 62 -15.49 20.69 -6.01
N ALA A 63 -15.22 21.36 -7.14
CA ALA A 63 -16.08 22.41 -7.67
C ALA A 63 -17.44 21.88 -8.17
N LEU A 64 -17.49 20.60 -8.56
CA LEU A 64 -18.74 19.91 -8.92
C LEU A 64 -19.53 19.44 -7.68
N ASP A 65 -18.87 19.36 -6.52
CA ASP A 65 -19.46 18.93 -5.25
C ASP A 65 -19.44 20.12 -4.27
N CYS A 66 -20.54 20.89 -4.24
CA CYS A 66 -20.65 22.17 -3.51
C CYS A 66 -20.30 22.12 -2.00
N ALA A 67 -20.05 20.93 -1.44
CA ALA A 67 -19.73 20.73 -0.02
C ALA A 67 -18.21 20.78 0.30
N ASN A 68 -17.29 20.76 -0.69
CA ASN A 68 -15.85 20.53 -0.47
C ASN A 68 -14.89 21.60 -1.05
N ALA A 69 -15.39 22.80 -1.35
CA ALA A 69 -14.57 23.87 -1.97
C ALA A 69 -13.36 24.36 -1.12
N ALA A 70 -13.25 23.96 0.14
CA ALA A 70 -12.21 24.43 1.06
C ALA A 70 -10.83 23.75 0.89
N ASN A 71 -10.72 22.67 0.14
CA ASN A 71 -9.47 21.88 0.01
C ASN A 71 -8.50 22.39 -1.08
N CYS A 72 -8.84 23.44 -1.81
CA CYS A 72 -7.98 23.98 -2.89
C CYS A 72 -6.86 24.91 -2.40
N ALA A 73 -6.73 25.15 -1.09
CA ALA A 73 -5.80 26.12 -0.51
C ALA A 73 -4.52 25.52 0.08
N GLU A 74 -4.23 24.24 -0.12
CA GLU A 74 -2.97 23.68 0.37
C GLU A 74 -1.76 24.27 -0.41
N PRO A 75 -0.67 24.65 0.28
CA PRO A 75 0.51 25.21 -0.37
C PRO A 75 1.12 24.21 -1.35
N ALA A 76 1.83 24.69 -2.35
CA ALA A 76 2.57 23.84 -3.28
C ALA A 76 3.61 23.02 -2.51
N PRO A 77 3.81 21.73 -2.85
CA PRO A 77 4.80 20.90 -2.19
C PRO A 77 6.22 21.42 -2.43
N SER A 78 7.07 21.35 -1.41
CA SER A 78 8.49 21.74 -1.51
C SER A 78 9.27 20.78 -2.40
N ASP A 79 10.39 21.24 -2.97
CA ASP A 79 11.27 20.41 -3.80
C ASP A 79 11.83 19.21 -3.04
N GLY A 80 12.18 19.38 -1.77
CA GLY A 80 12.59 18.27 -0.93
C GLY A 80 11.50 17.21 -0.74
N TYR A 81 10.23 17.60 -0.65
CA TYR A 81 9.13 16.63 -0.63
C TYR A 81 8.93 15.98 -2.01
N LEU A 82 8.99 16.76 -3.09
CA LEU A 82 8.89 16.23 -4.47
C LEU A 82 10.02 15.24 -4.77
N GLU A 83 11.23 15.49 -4.26
CA GLU A 83 12.34 14.53 -4.33
C GLU A 83 11.97 13.20 -3.66
N THR A 84 11.30 13.22 -2.51
CA THR A 84 10.87 11.95 -1.88
C THR A 84 9.96 11.14 -2.78
N LEU A 85 9.11 11.78 -3.57
CA LEU A 85 8.23 11.12 -4.54
C LEU A 85 9.02 10.60 -5.75
N ALA A 86 10.02 11.35 -6.23
CA ALA A 86 10.90 10.91 -7.30
C ALA A 86 11.71 9.66 -6.89
N VAL A 87 12.31 9.68 -5.69
CA VAL A 87 13.01 8.52 -5.11
C VAL A 87 12.08 7.31 -4.99
N TYR A 88 10.89 7.51 -4.47
CA TYR A 88 9.87 6.48 -4.34
C TYR A 88 9.56 5.79 -5.68
N ARG A 89 9.38 6.58 -6.77
CA ARG A 89 9.12 6.03 -8.10
C ARG A 89 10.33 5.30 -8.66
N ALA A 90 11.52 5.89 -8.52
CA ALA A 90 12.75 5.26 -8.98
C ALA A 90 13.01 3.91 -8.28
N ILE A 91 12.70 3.82 -6.98
CA ILE A 91 12.72 2.54 -6.26
C ILE A 91 11.69 1.58 -6.84
N ALA A 92 10.45 2.03 -7.04
CA ALA A 92 9.36 1.19 -7.52
C ALA A 92 9.61 0.60 -8.92
N GLU A 93 10.39 1.27 -9.77
CA GLU A 93 10.83 0.74 -11.07
C GLU A 93 11.69 -0.53 -10.94
N ARG A 94 12.47 -0.65 -9.85
CA ARG A 94 13.42 -1.74 -9.63
C ARG A 94 12.89 -2.88 -8.77
N LEU A 95 11.86 -2.63 -7.96
CA LEU A 95 11.30 -3.62 -7.02
C LEU A 95 10.92 -4.97 -7.64
N PRO A 96 10.40 -5.05 -8.89
CA PRO A 96 10.04 -6.34 -9.48
C PRO A 96 11.24 -7.28 -9.68
N GLU A 97 12.47 -6.75 -9.75
CA GLU A 97 13.72 -7.55 -9.81
C GLU A 97 13.93 -8.35 -8.51
N TYR A 98 13.28 -7.94 -7.42
CA TYR A 98 13.37 -8.50 -6.07
C TYR A 98 12.06 -9.15 -5.62
N ASP A 99 11.25 -9.66 -6.54
CA ASP A 99 9.93 -10.26 -6.28
C ASP A 99 9.01 -9.38 -5.42
N THR A 100 9.16 -8.08 -5.50
CA THR A 100 8.47 -7.09 -4.67
C THR A 100 7.68 -6.12 -5.53
N VAL A 101 6.49 -5.76 -5.09
CA VAL A 101 5.67 -4.72 -5.71
C VAL A 101 5.34 -3.62 -4.72
N LEU A 102 5.24 -2.39 -5.22
CA LEU A 102 4.67 -1.29 -4.50
C LEU A 102 3.15 -1.29 -4.68
N PHE A 103 2.43 -1.28 -3.57
CA PHE A 103 0.98 -1.39 -3.57
C PHE A 103 0.32 -0.19 -2.87
N HIS A 104 -0.84 0.23 -3.34
CA HIS A 104 -1.65 1.25 -2.68
C HIS A 104 -2.72 0.60 -1.82
N GLY A 105 -2.47 0.56 -0.54
CA GLY A 105 -3.35 -0.06 0.45
C GLY A 105 -2.93 0.28 1.86
N SER A 106 -3.78 -0.03 2.80
CA SER A 106 -3.52 0.15 4.22
C SER A 106 -3.33 -1.22 4.87
N VAL A 107 -2.18 -1.45 5.48
CA VAL A 107 -1.80 -2.72 6.12
C VAL A 107 -1.73 -2.56 7.62
N ILE A 108 -2.50 -3.37 8.31
CA ILE A 108 -2.49 -3.49 9.76
C ILE A 108 -2.21 -4.93 10.16
N SER A 109 -1.41 -5.13 11.19
CA SER A 109 -1.17 -6.44 11.80
C SER A 109 -1.98 -6.57 13.09
N VAL A 110 -2.51 -7.75 13.34
CA VAL A 110 -3.05 -8.15 14.65
C VAL A 110 -2.47 -9.50 15.00
N ASP A 111 -1.83 -9.60 16.17
CA ASP A 111 -1.18 -10.81 16.67
C ASP A 111 -0.16 -11.42 15.66
N GLY A 112 0.57 -10.59 14.92
CA GLY A 112 1.57 -11.02 13.94
C GLY A 112 1.00 -11.50 12.60
N GLU A 113 -0.29 -11.40 12.35
CA GLU A 113 -0.95 -11.66 11.06
C GLU A 113 -1.33 -10.35 10.39
N GLY A 114 -0.97 -10.16 9.11
CA GLY A 114 -1.23 -8.94 8.34
C GLY A 114 -2.57 -8.97 7.61
N TYR A 115 -3.26 -7.85 7.62
CA TYR A 115 -4.51 -7.62 6.89
C TYR A 115 -4.34 -6.38 6.03
N ILE A 116 -4.50 -6.53 4.71
CA ILE A 116 -4.40 -5.40 3.79
C ILE A 116 -5.78 -4.99 3.27
N PHE A 117 -6.06 -3.70 3.33
CA PHE A 117 -7.28 -3.09 2.83
C PHE A 117 -6.96 -2.20 1.64
N THR A 118 -7.65 -2.43 0.53
CA THR A 118 -7.52 -1.61 -0.67
C THR A 118 -8.88 -1.17 -1.19
N ALA A 119 -8.91 -0.04 -1.88
CA ALA A 119 -10.10 0.54 -2.51
C ALA A 119 -9.69 1.74 -3.36
N LYS A 120 -10.64 2.28 -4.13
CA LYS A 120 -10.47 3.60 -4.76
C LYS A 120 -10.14 4.66 -3.71
N SER A 121 -9.42 5.71 -4.12
CA SER A 121 -9.10 6.82 -3.21
C SER A 121 -10.38 7.37 -2.55
N GLY A 122 -10.29 7.79 -1.30
CA GLY A 122 -11.41 8.34 -0.55
C GLY A 122 -12.47 7.35 -0.05
N THR A 123 -12.36 6.04 -0.33
CA THR A 123 -13.36 5.04 0.12
C THR A 123 -13.38 4.85 1.64
N GLY A 124 -12.24 5.06 2.35
CA GLY A 124 -12.17 4.96 3.81
C GLY A 124 -11.19 3.93 4.34
N LYS A 125 -10.12 3.57 3.58
CA LYS A 125 -9.07 2.64 4.05
C LYS A 125 -8.51 3.01 5.42
N SER A 126 -7.99 4.24 5.56
CA SER A 126 -7.41 4.73 6.83
C SER A 126 -8.44 4.84 7.96
N THR A 127 -9.70 5.15 7.64
CA THR A 127 -10.79 5.10 8.61
C THR A 127 -11.00 3.68 9.12
N HIS A 128 -11.01 2.70 8.22
CA HIS A 128 -11.21 1.30 8.58
C HIS A 128 -10.06 0.77 9.45
N THR A 129 -8.79 1.04 9.08
CA THR A 129 -7.64 0.64 9.91
C THR A 129 -7.53 1.41 11.21
N ARG A 130 -8.10 2.64 11.31
CA ARG A 130 -8.28 3.34 12.58
C ARG A 130 -9.23 2.58 13.50
N LEU A 131 -10.38 2.08 13.00
CA LEU A 131 -11.31 1.25 13.79
C LEU A 131 -10.64 -0.04 14.29
N TRP A 132 -9.75 -0.64 13.50
CA TRP A 132 -8.96 -1.79 13.95
C TRP A 132 -8.03 -1.42 15.12
N ARG A 133 -7.29 -0.31 15.04
CA ARG A 133 -6.42 0.16 16.12
C ARG A 133 -7.20 0.48 17.40
N GLU A 134 -8.36 1.11 17.24
CA GLU A 134 -9.25 1.41 18.37
C GLU A 134 -9.79 0.14 19.04
N TYR A 135 -10.15 -0.88 18.27
CA TYR A 135 -10.72 -2.11 18.80
C TYR A 135 -9.67 -3.06 19.39
N PHE A 136 -8.53 -3.25 18.71
CA PHE A 136 -7.51 -4.21 19.13
C PHE A 136 -6.43 -3.62 20.07
N GLY A 137 -6.37 -2.30 20.20
CA GLY A 137 -5.38 -1.63 21.06
C GLY A 137 -3.95 -2.04 20.71
N ASP A 138 -3.16 -2.39 21.71
CA ASP A 138 -1.74 -2.76 21.58
C ASP A 138 -1.48 -4.03 20.77
N ARG A 139 -2.51 -4.83 20.49
CA ARG A 139 -2.40 -6.00 19.60
C ARG A 139 -2.33 -5.60 18.12
N ALA A 140 -2.74 -4.38 17.79
CA ALA A 140 -2.78 -3.86 16.45
C ALA A 140 -1.54 -3.00 16.15
N VAL A 141 -0.76 -3.38 15.15
CA VAL A 141 0.40 -2.62 14.68
C VAL A 141 0.15 -2.15 13.26
N MET A 142 0.27 -0.83 13.04
CA MET A 142 0.15 -0.26 11.71
C MET A 142 1.44 -0.50 10.92
N ILE A 143 1.38 -1.33 9.91
CA ILE A 143 2.54 -1.63 9.05
C ILE A 143 2.76 -0.48 8.07
N ASN A 144 1.70 -0.07 7.35
CA ASN A 144 1.73 1.10 6.48
C ASN A 144 0.32 1.54 6.09
N ASP A 145 0.02 2.85 6.11
CA ASP A 145 -1.33 3.36 5.81
C ASP A 145 -1.55 3.75 4.34
N ASP A 146 -0.55 3.69 3.46
CA ASP A 146 -0.73 4.14 2.07
C ASP A 146 0.07 3.32 1.03
N LYS A 147 1.37 3.12 1.26
CA LYS A 147 2.30 2.57 0.26
C LYS A 147 3.16 1.43 0.82
N PRO A 148 2.56 0.33 1.28
CA PRO A 148 3.31 -0.85 1.66
C PRO A 148 4.06 -1.44 0.46
N LEU A 149 5.17 -2.13 0.74
CA LEU A 149 5.76 -3.06 -0.20
C LEU A 149 5.23 -4.46 0.07
N LEU A 150 4.92 -5.18 -1.00
CA LEU A 150 4.47 -6.57 -0.93
C LEU A 150 5.50 -7.44 -1.64
N ARG A 151 6.17 -8.33 -0.89
CA ARG A 151 7.09 -9.32 -1.45
C ARG A 151 6.40 -10.66 -1.55
N ILE A 152 6.60 -11.34 -2.67
CA ILE A 152 5.98 -12.63 -2.97
C ILE A 152 7.07 -13.71 -2.89
N GLU A 153 7.11 -14.45 -1.78
CA GLU A 153 8.09 -15.49 -1.48
C GLU A 153 7.39 -16.82 -1.19
N ASP A 154 7.82 -17.89 -1.84
CA ASP A 154 7.38 -19.27 -1.56
C ASP A 154 5.87 -19.46 -1.39
N GLY A 155 5.08 -18.80 -2.24
CA GLY A 155 3.62 -18.86 -2.17
C GLY A 155 3.02 -18.07 -1.00
N ARG A 156 3.79 -17.19 -0.37
CA ARG A 156 3.35 -16.25 0.67
C ARG A 156 3.52 -14.82 0.20
N VAL A 157 2.78 -13.93 0.77
CA VAL A 157 2.96 -12.49 0.57
C VAL A 157 3.30 -11.86 1.91
N ILE A 158 4.44 -11.18 1.94
CA ILE A 158 4.93 -10.46 3.11
C ILE A 158 4.74 -8.97 2.84
N ALA A 159 4.06 -8.27 3.74
CA ALA A 159 3.90 -6.83 3.69
C ALA A 159 4.96 -6.14 4.56
N TYR A 160 5.55 -5.09 4.02
CA TYR A 160 6.58 -4.29 4.69
C TYR A 160 6.12 -2.84 4.80
N GLY A 161 6.47 -2.21 5.93
CA GLY A 161 6.35 -0.76 6.10
C GLY A 161 7.32 0.02 5.21
N THR A 162 6.94 1.25 4.93
CA THR A 162 7.76 2.20 4.17
C THR A 162 7.62 3.60 4.75
N PRO A 163 8.54 4.53 4.49
CA PRO A 163 8.38 5.93 4.90
C PRO A 163 7.21 6.64 4.17
N TRP A 164 6.75 6.13 3.00
CA TRP A 164 5.62 6.68 2.25
C TRP A 164 4.30 6.16 2.80
N ASN A 165 3.76 6.83 3.81
CA ASN A 165 2.69 6.33 4.68
C ASN A 165 1.45 7.24 4.76
N GLY A 166 1.25 8.09 3.75
CA GLY A 166 0.06 8.94 3.62
C GLY A 166 0.00 10.11 4.62
N LYS A 167 -1.18 10.72 4.72
CA LYS A 167 -1.40 11.96 5.49
C LYS A 167 -1.16 11.79 7.00
N HIS A 168 -1.44 10.62 7.55
CA HIS A 168 -1.33 10.36 8.99
C HIS A 168 0.05 9.89 9.44
N ARG A 169 0.97 9.66 8.51
CA ARG A 169 2.34 9.19 8.73
C ARG A 169 2.40 7.94 9.61
N LEU A 170 1.49 7.00 9.37
CA LEU A 170 1.38 5.77 10.14
C LEU A 170 2.09 4.63 9.40
N SER A 171 3.29 4.31 9.83
CA SER A 171 4.03 3.13 9.41
C SER A 171 5.02 2.70 10.49
N THR A 172 5.45 1.45 10.41
CA THR A 172 6.47 0.87 11.26
C THR A 172 7.47 0.14 10.38
N ASP A 173 8.78 0.29 10.64
CA ASP A 173 9.82 -0.50 9.97
C ASP A 173 9.76 -1.94 10.47
N THR A 174 8.81 -2.67 9.92
CA THR A 174 8.56 -4.08 10.22
C THR A 174 7.90 -4.78 9.04
N SER A 175 7.79 -6.10 9.13
CA SER A 175 7.12 -6.92 8.13
C SER A 175 6.15 -7.90 8.76
N VAL A 176 5.15 -8.33 7.99
CA VAL A 176 4.14 -9.28 8.43
C VAL A 176 3.65 -10.13 7.27
N PRO A 177 3.46 -11.46 7.47
CA PRO A 177 2.80 -12.29 6.47
C PRO A 177 1.34 -11.88 6.33
N LEU A 178 0.87 -11.73 5.07
CA LEU A 178 -0.52 -11.38 4.81
C LEU A 178 -1.44 -12.59 5.01
N ARG A 179 -2.43 -12.40 5.86
CA ARG A 179 -3.54 -13.32 6.10
C ARG A 179 -4.65 -13.17 5.08
N GLY A 180 -4.87 -11.95 4.59
CA GLY A 180 -5.92 -11.65 3.63
C GLY A 180 -5.78 -10.28 3.00
N LEU A 181 -6.30 -10.18 1.76
CA LEU A 181 -6.44 -8.94 1.02
C LEU A 181 -7.93 -8.63 0.86
N CYS A 182 -8.34 -7.46 1.31
CA CYS A 182 -9.73 -7.05 1.36
C CYS A 182 -9.98 -5.79 0.54
N VAL A 183 -10.94 -5.88 -0.38
CA VAL A 183 -11.48 -4.73 -1.10
C VAL A 183 -12.60 -4.11 -0.30
N LEU A 184 -12.48 -2.81 0.02
CA LEU A 184 -13.48 -2.05 0.76
C LEU A 184 -14.53 -1.43 -0.15
N GLY A 185 -15.80 -1.55 0.27
CA GLY A 185 -16.94 -0.81 -0.22
C GLY A 185 -17.70 -0.15 0.94
N ARG A 186 -18.42 0.94 0.66
CA ARG A 186 -19.29 1.61 1.64
C ARG A 186 -20.68 0.96 1.63
N ALA A 187 -21.24 0.71 2.81
CA ALA A 187 -22.60 0.25 2.99
C ALA A 187 -23.12 0.66 4.39
N GLU A 188 -24.42 0.65 4.57
CA GLU A 188 -25.04 0.89 5.87
C GLU A 188 -24.81 -0.29 6.85
N ARG A 189 -24.75 -1.52 6.32
CA ARG A 189 -24.57 -2.73 7.11
C ARG A 189 -23.22 -3.37 6.80
N ASN A 190 -22.56 -3.86 7.85
CA ASN A 190 -21.27 -4.52 7.72
C ASN A 190 -21.46 -5.97 7.24
N SER A 191 -20.80 -6.33 6.16
CA SER A 191 -20.77 -7.69 5.62
C SER A 191 -19.47 -7.98 4.90
N ILE A 192 -18.93 -9.19 5.05
CA ILE A 192 -17.70 -9.64 4.40
C ILE A 192 -17.95 -10.98 3.70
N PHE A 193 -17.39 -11.10 2.49
CA PHE A 193 -17.53 -12.29 1.66
C PHE A 193 -16.17 -12.63 1.01
N PRO A 194 -15.88 -13.94 0.78
CA PRO A 194 -14.79 -14.32 -0.12
C PRO A 194 -15.01 -13.69 -1.50
N ALA A 195 -13.98 -13.09 -2.05
CA ALA A 195 -14.05 -12.48 -3.37
C ALA A 195 -13.41 -13.40 -4.43
N ALA A 196 -14.05 -13.56 -5.58
CA ALA A 196 -13.43 -14.26 -6.68
C ALA A 196 -12.31 -13.41 -7.30
N ARG A 197 -11.21 -14.05 -7.69
CA ARG A 197 -10.06 -13.36 -8.31
C ARG A 197 -10.48 -12.44 -9.44
N ARG A 198 -11.32 -12.91 -10.36
CA ARG A 198 -11.81 -12.15 -11.54
C ARG A 198 -12.46 -10.82 -11.17
N ASP A 199 -13.09 -10.73 -9.99
CA ASP A 199 -13.87 -9.55 -9.58
C ASP A 199 -12.98 -8.48 -8.95
N VAL A 200 -11.87 -8.87 -8.34
CA VAL A 200 -10.94 -7.96 -7.63
C VAL A 200 -9.66 -7.66 -8.42
N TYR A 201 -9.27 -8.54 -9.34
CA TYR A 201 -8.01 -8.45 -10.09
C TYR A 201 -7.80 -7.11 -10.82
N PRO A 202 -8.81 -6.52 -11.49
CA PRO A 202 -8.64 -5.20 -12.12
C PRO A 202 -8.25 -4.11 -11.10
N LEU A 203 -8.81 -4.18 -9.88
CA LEU A 203 -8.45 -3.24 -8.82
C LEU A 203 -7.03 -3.52 -8.30
N LEU A 204 -6.64 -4.79 -8.14
CA LEU A 204 -5.26 -5.13 -7.72
C LEU A 204 -4.23 -4.54 -8.69
N LEU A 205 -4.45 -4.69 -9.99
CA LEU A 205 -3.60 -4.08 -11.01
C LEU A 205 -3.60 -2.55 -10.94
N GLN A 206 -4.75 -1.94 -10.71
CA GLN A 206 -4.87 -0.49 -10.59
C GLN A 206 -4.13 0.04 -9.34
N GLN A 207 -4.11 -0.71 -8.27
CA GLN A 207 -3.48 -0.33 -7.00
C GLN A 207 -1.99 -0.73 -6.92
N THR A 208 -1.49 -1.48 -7.87
CA THR A 208 -0.06 -1.83 -7.98
C THR A 208 0.66 -0.78 -8.84
N TYR A 209 1.83 -0.36 -8.41
CA TYR A 209 2.70 0.49 -9.23
C TYR A 209 3.07 -0.25 -10.53
N ARG A 210 2.95 0.45 -11.65
CA ARG A 210 3.26 -0.08 -12.98
C ARG A 210 4.53 0.56 -13.50
N PRO A 211 5.65 -0.18 -13.52
CA PRO A 211 6.91 0.31 -14.07
C PRO A 211 6.80 0.69 -15.55
N HIS A 212 7.65 1.62 -15.98
CA HIS A 212 7.70 2.07 -17.38
C HIS A 212 8.42 1.05 -18.28
N SER A 213 9.43 0.35 -17.72
CA SER A 213 10.15 -0.70 -18.47
C SER A 213 9.22 -1.87 -18.78
N PRO A 214 9.11 -2.30 -20.07
CA PRO A 214 8.28 -3.45 -20.45
C PRO A 214 8.65 -4.73 -19.70
N ALA A 215 9.94 -4.96 -19.45
CA ALA A 215 10.40 -6.14 -18.71
C ALA A 215 9.99 -6.10 -17.23
N ALA A 216 10.14 -4.94 -16.57
CA ALA A 216 9.69 -4.76 -15.19
C ALA A 216 8.16 -4.83 -15.09
N LEU A 217 7.44 -4.27 -16.06
CA LEU A 217 5.98 -4.38 -16.12
C LEU A 217 5.51 -5.83 -16.26
N ALA A 218 6.14 -6.61 -17.14
CA ALA A 218 5.80 -8.03 -17.30
C ALA A 218 6.04 -8.83 -16.00
N ARG A 219 7.15 -8.56 -15.29
CA ARG A 219 7.41 -9.15 -13.96
C ARG A 219 6.35 -8.71 -12.95
N THR A 220 5.99 -7.41 -12.92
CA THR A 220 4.95 -6.89 -12.03
C THR A 220 3.62 -7.63 -12.26
N LEU A 221 3.19 -7.83 -13.50
CA LEU A 221 1.97 -8.58 -13.81
C LEU A 221 2.03 -10.01 -13.28
N SER A 222 3.16 -10.71 -13.48
CA SER A 222 3.38 -12.04 -12.92
C SER A 222 3.34 -12.05 -11.39
N LEU A 223 3.89 -11.03 -10.73
CA LEU A 223 3.85 -10.89 -9.27
C LEU A 223 2.43 -10.67 -8.75
N VAL A 224 1.63 -9.85 -9.44
CA VAL A 224 0.22 -9.64 -9.09
C VAL A 224 -0.58 -10.92 -9.27
N ASP A 225 -0.29 -11.73 -10.31
CA ASP A 225 -0.89 -13.05 -10.49
C ASP A 225 -0.57 -13.97 -9.30
N ARG A 226 0.71 -14.11 -8.96
CA ARG A 226 1.17 -14.91 -7.82
C ARG A 226 0.58 -14.42 -6.49
N MET A 227 0.52 -13.11 -6.27
CA MET A 227 -0.09 -12.51 -5.09
C MET A 227 -1.57 -12.90 -4.98
N ALA A 228 -2.34 -12.76 -6.07
CA ALA A 228 -3.76 -13.07 -6.09
C ALA A 228 -4.06 -14.56 -5.83
N ASP A 229 -3.11 -15.45 -6.18
CA ASP A 229 -3.22 -16.89 -5.93
C ASP A 229 -2.76 -17.28 -4.51
N SER A 230 -1.88 -16.48 -3.90
CA SER A 230 -1.25 -16.80 -2.61
C SER A 230 -2.02 -16.26 -1.39
N VAL A 231 -2.79 -15.18 -1.54
CA VAL A 231 -3.52 -14.53 -0.43
C VAL A 231 -5.02 -14.68 -0.61
N PRO A 232 -5.77 -15.07 0.43
CA PRO A 232 -7.23 -15.07 0.40
C PRO A 232 -7.77 -13.68 0.09
N LEU A 233 -8.67 -13.59 -0.90
CA LEU A 233 -9.27 -12.36 -1.37
C LEU A 233 -10.67 -12.17 -0.79
N TRP A 234 -10.99 -10.96 -0.37
CA TRP A 234 -12.22 -10.60 0.33
C TRP A 234 -12.84 -9.33 -0.22
N SER A 235 -14.15 -9.25 -0.11
CA SER A 235 -14.92 -8.01 -0.32
C SER A 235 -15.64 -7.67 0.97
N LEU A 236 -15.41 -6.48 1.49
CA LEU A 236 -16.04 -5.94 2.69
C LEU A 236 -16.89 -4.74 2.31
N CYS A 237 -18.19 -4.85 2.55
CA CYS A 237 -19.11 -3.71 2.57
C CYS A 237 -19.26 -3.26 4.01
N CYS A 238 -18.94 -2.00 4.33
CA CYS A 238 -18.95 -1.55 5.72
C CYS A 238 -19.32 -0.07 5.90
N ASN A 239 -19.75 0.24 7.11
CA ASN A 239 -19.93 1.59 7.64
C ASN A 239 -18.70 2.01 8.47
N MET A 240 -18.81 3.11 9.22
CA MET A 240 -17.73 3.67 10.05
C MET A 240 -17.84 3.30 11.54
N GLU A 241 -18.63 2.28 11.89
CA GLU A 241 -18.79 1.82 13.27
C GLU A 241 -17.68 0.79 13.64
N PRO A 242 -17.32 0.66 14.94
CA PRO A 242 -16.32 -0.30 15.40
C PRO A 242 -16.61 -1.75 14.98
N GLN A 243 -17.90 -2.09 14.81
CA GLN A 243 -18.34 -3.42 14.36
C GLN A 243 -17.80 -3.77 12.96
N ALA A 244 -17.45 -2.79 12.11
CA ALA A 244 -16.84 -3.03 10.82
C ALA A 244 -15.48 -3.75 10.94
N ALA A 245 -14.65 -3.36 11.91
CA ALA A 245 -13.37 -4.02 12.18
C ALA A 245 -13.56 -5.46 12.65
N ILE A 246 -14.50 -5.68 13.56
CA ILE A 246 -14.83 -7.02 14.08
C ILE A 246 -15.32 -7.94 12.96
N THR A 247 -16.24 -7.45 12.14
CA THR A 247 -16.77 -8.19 10.97
C THR A 247 -15.66 -8.61 10.02
N ALA A 248 -14.75 -7.67 9.68
CA ALA A 248 -13.62 -7.95 8.81
C ALA A 248 -12.68 -9.00 9.42
N TYR A 249 -12.28 -8.81 10.67
CA TYR A 249 -11.36 -9.71 11.38
C TYR A 249 -11.91 -11.14 11.48
N LEU A 250 -13.13 -11.28 11.97
CA LEU A 250 -13.75 -12.60 12.11
C LEU A 250 -13.96 -13.28 10.76
N GLY A 251 -14.42 -12.55 9.74
CA GLY A 251 -14.62 -13.08 8.41
C GLY A 251 -13.33 -13.60 7.79
N MET A 252 -12.25 -12.81 7.82
CA MET A 252 -10.97 -13.22 7.25
C MET A 252 -10.32 -14.41 7.98
N ARG A 253 -10.66 -14.65 9.25
CA ARG A 253 -10.11 -15.78 10.03
C ARG A 253 -10.89 -17.09 9.86
N GLN A 254 -12.17 -17.02 9.56
CA GLN A 254 -13.02 -18.22 9.47
C GLN A 254 -12.68 -19.15 8.29
N THR A 255 -11.96 -18.73 7.29
CA THR A 255 -11.89 -19.40 5.97
C THR A 255 -10.69 -20.32 5.74
N ILE A 256 -9.88 -20.64 6.73
CA ILE A 256 -8.92 -21.77 6.58
C ILE A 256 -9.65 -23.11 6.35
N TRP A 257 -10.85 -23.26 6.87
CA TRP A 257 -11.66 -24.48 6.74
C TRP A 257 -12.30 -24.66 5.35
N ALA A 258 -12.72 -23.60 4.68
CA ALA A 258 -13.45 -23.71 3.42
C ALA A 258 -12.55 -24.08 2.22
N ARG A 259 -11.30 -23.62 2.14
CA ARG A 259 -10.35 -24.04 1.10
C ARG A 259 -10.04 -25.54 1.18
N ASN A 260 -9.72 -26.05 2.37
CA ASN A 260 -9.42 -27.47 2.58
C ASN A 260 -10.62 -28.39 2.34
N THR A 261 -11.85 -27.88 2.45
CA THR A 261 -13.08 -28.67 2.23
C THR A 261 -13.51 -28.66 0.76
N ALA A 262 -13.27 -27.57 0.01
CA ALA A 262 -13.57 -27.49 -1.42
C ALA A 262 -12.61 -28.37 -2.24
N GLU A 263 -11.32 -28.37 -1.91
CA GLU A 263 -10.31 -29.22 -2.58
C GLU A 263 -10.51 -30.72 -2.29
N ARG A 264 -11.06 -31.08 -1.12
CA ARG A 264 -11.41 -32.49 -0.79
C ARG A 264 -12.69 -32.98 -1.45
N LYS A 265 -13.55 -32.11 -1.95
CA LYS A 265 -14.78 -32.50 -2.68
C LYS A 265 -14.59 -32.58 -4.20
N GLN A 266 -13.43 -32.18 -4.73
CA GLN A 266 -13.09 -32.28 -6.15
C GLN A 266 -12.07 -33.39 -6.46
N LYS A 267 -11.67 -34.19 -5.46
CA LYS A 267 -10.96 -35.47 -5.59
C LYS A 267 -11.92 -36.60 -5.22
#